data_dd3dda1365f8d69d69c3290090a11a86
#
_entry.id   dd3dda1365f8d69d69c3290090a11a86
#
_cell.length_a   1.000
_cell.length_b   1.000
_cell.length_c   1.000
_cell.angle_alpha   90.00
_cell.angle_beta   90.00
_cell.angle_gamma   90.00
#
_symmetry.space_group_name_H-M   'P 1'
#
loop_
_entity.id
_entity.type
_entity.pdbx_description
1 polymer ?
#
loop_
_entity_poly.entity_id
_entity_poly.type
_entity_poly.pdbx_seq_one_letter_code
_entity_poly.pdbx_strand_id
1 'polypeptide(L)' 'MDLYTLDAEPAAFRRLCGGNQQEEEQETCVEIAPLTGAEDAYALRDSKNPGAGTLRFTGAELRAAGMTV' A
#
# COMPACT_ATOMS: atom_id res chain seq x y z
N MET A 1 17.69 -6.98 -2.25
CA MET A 1 16.92 -7.23 -1.01
C MET A 1 15.53 -7.73 -1.37
N ASP A 2 15.08 -8.78 -0.73
CA ASP A 2 13.74 -9.29 -0.95
C ASP A 2 12.77 -8.60 0.02
N LEU A 3 11.94 -7.72 -0.52
CA LEU A 3 11.01 -6.94 0.30
C LEU A 3 9.94 -7.82 0.96
N TYR A 4 9.73 -9.02 0.45
CA TYR A 4 8.74 -9.93 1.01
C TYR A 4 9.18 -10.58 2.30
N THR A 5 10.43 -10.41 2.69
CA THR A 5 10.93 -10.86 4.00
C THR A 5 10.74 -9.82 5.09
N LEU A 6 10.32 -8.61 4.73
CA LEU A 6 10.13 -7.52 5.69
C LEU A 6 8.67 -7.43 6.13
N ASP A 7 8.46 -6.97 7.36
CA ASP A 7 7.11 -6.86 7.91
C ASP A 7 6.49 -5.51 7.60
N ALA A 8 5.18 -5.52 7.35
CA ALA A 8 4.38 -4.31 7.30
C ALA A 8 3.51 -4.29 8.55
N GLU A 9 3.59 -3.21 9.34
CA GLU A 9 2.77 -3.07 10.54
C GLU A 9 1.31 -2.87 10.13
N PRO A 10 0.38 -3.75 10.52
CA PRO A 10 -1.02 -3.62 10.10
C PRO A 10 -1.65 -2.29 10.45
N ALA A 11 -1.29 -1.70 11.58
CA ALA A 11 -1.85 -0.42 12.00
C ALA A 11 -1.30 0.77 11.21
N ALA A 12 -0.23 0.58 10.42
CA ALA A 12 0.38 1.64 9.67
C ALA A 12 -0.22 1.81 8.26
N PHE A 13 -1.11 0.91 7.84
CA PHE A 13 -1.75 1.04 6.54
C PHE A 13 -2.69 2.24 6.53
N ARG A 14 -2.59 3.04 5.46
CA ARG A 14 -3.50 4.15 5.23
C ARG A 14 -4.12 4.02 3.86
N ARG A 15 -5.34 4.53 3.71
CA ARG A 15 -6.08 4.41 2.47
C ARG A 15 -5.76 5.53 1.50
N LEU A 16 -5.64 5.14 0.24
CA LEU A 16 -5.52 6.07 -0.86
C LEU A 16 -6.67 5.77 -1.81
N CYS A 17 -7.80 6.44 -1.59
CA CYS A 17 -9.00 6.23 -2.38
C CYS A 17 -9.01 7.15 -3.59
N GLY A 18 -9.76 6.76 -4.61
CA GLY A 18 -9.74 7.46 -5.88
C GLY A 18 -10.43 8.81 -5.91
N GLY A 19 -11.12 9.19 -4.85
CA GLY A 19 -11.66 10.54 -4.74
C GLY A 19 -13.17 10.67 -4.87
N ASN A 20 -13.90 9.61 -5.17
CA ASN A 20 -15.35 9.69 -5.16
C ASN A 20 -15.86 9.33 -3.78
N GLN A 21 -15.94 10.34 -2.92
CA GLN A 21 -16.28 10.15 -1.53
C GLN A 21 -17.71 9.69 -1.30
N GLN A 22 -18.58 9.89 -2.28
CA GLN A 22 -19.99 9.55 -2.12
C GLN A 22 -20.26 8.07 -2.22
N GLU A 23 -19.37 7.33 -2.82
CA GLU A 23 -19.51 5.88 -2.98
C GLU A 23 -18.39 5.13 -2.31
N GLU A 24 -17.87 5.67 -1.24
CA GLU A 24 -16.73 5.13 -0.53
C GLU A 24 -16.92 3.68 -0.11
N GLU A 25 -18.14 3.30 0.24
CA GLU A 25 -18.41 1.92 0.63
C GLU A 25 -18.25 0.93 -0.52
N GLN A 26 -18.35 1.39 -1.74
CA GLN A 26 -18.23 0.55 -2.92
C GLN A 26 -16.87 0.62 -3.57
N GLU A 27 -16.07 1.61 -3.20
CA GLU A 27 -14.74 1.76 -3.76
C GLU A 27 -13.76 0.75 -3.20
N THR A 28 -12.94 0.22 -4.07
CA THR A 28 -11.77 -0.52 -3.68
C THR A 28 -10.61 0.45 -3.63
N CYS A 29 -10.08 0.69 -2.46
CA CYS A 29 -8.99 1.62 -2.27
C CYS A 29 -7.67 0.88 -2.13
N VAL A 30 -6.60 1.51 -2.58
CA VAL A 30 -5.25 1.04 -2.26
C VAL A 30 -4.95 1.42 -0.82
N GLU A 31 -4.47 0.48 -0.04
CA GLU A 31 -3.90 0.78 1.26
C GLU A 31 -2.39 0.60 1.19
N ILE A 32 -1.65 1.50 1.81
CA ILE A 32 -0.20 1.52 1.75
C ILE A 32 0.39 1.65 3.15
N ALA A 33 1.46 0.91 3.40
CA ALA A 33 2.21 1.02 4.66
C ALA A 33 3.70 0.91 4.39
N PRO A 34 4.54 1.65 5.14
CA PRO A 34 5.97 1.47 5.01
C PRO A 34 6.39 0.10 5.54
N LEU A 35 7.41 -0.48 4.93
CA LEU A 35 7.97 -1.74 5.40
C LEU A 35 8.99 -1.47 6.51
N THR A 36 8.90 -2.27 7.56
CA THR A 36 9.85 -2.18 8.66
C THR A 36 11.20 -2.73 8.21
N GLY A 37 12.25 -1.96 8.44
CA GLY A 37 13.60 -2.39 8.08
C GLY A 37 14.08 -1.89 6.73
N ALA A 38 13.27 -1.13 6.01
CA ALA A 38 13.67 -0.50 4.75
C ALA A 38 13.32 0.98 4.80
N GLU A 39 14.17 1.81 4.24
CA GLU A 39 13.96 3.26 4.31
C GLU A 39 12.92 3.77 3.33
N ASP A 40 12.80 3.14 2.18
CA ASP A 40 11.93 3.64 1.10
C ASP A 40 11.32 2.46 0.38
N ALA A 41 10.53 1.69 1.12
CA ALA A 41 9.83 0.54 0.56
C ALA A 41 8.48 0.40 1.26
N TYR A 42 7.50 -0.09 0.52
CA TYR A 42 6.11 -0.06 0.94
C TYR A 42 5.39 -1.35 0.57
N ALA A 43 4.38 -1.68 1.37
CA ALA A 43 3.43 -2.74 1.05
C ALA A 43 2.13 -2.10 0.62
N LEU A 44 1.51 -2.66 -0.42
CA LEU A 44 0.21 -2.22 -0.92
C LEU A 44 -0.77 -3.38 -0.79
N ARG A 45 -2.01 -3.07 -0.48
CA ARG A 45 -3.07 -4.07 -0.45
C ARG A 45 -4.41 -3.47 -0.87
N ASP A 46 -5.34 -4.34 -1.20
CA ASP A 46 -6.71 -3.97 -1.53
C ASP A 46 -7.48 -3.77 -0.22
N SER A 47 -8.10 -2.61 -0.04
CA SER A 47 -8.83 -2.29 1.19
C SER A 47 -10.03 -3.23 1.43
N LYS A 48 -10.59 -3.80 0.38
CA LYS A 48 -11.73 -4.71 0.50
C LYS A 48 -11.34 -6.16 0.63
N ASN A 49 -10.10 -6.48 0.32
CA ASN A 49 -9.59 -7.85 0.39
C ASN A 49 -8.23 -7.88 1.07
N PRO A 50 -8.17 -7.43 2.33
CA PRO A 50 -6.86 -7.35 3.00
C PRO A 50 -6.19 -8.72 3.17
N GLY A 51 -6.99 -9.79 3.18
CA GLY A 51 -6.45 -11.14 3.28
C GLY A 51 -5.89 -11.70 1.99
N ALA A 52 -6.00 -10.99 0.88
CA ALA A 52 -5.45 -11.45 -0.40
C ALA A 52 -3.93 -11.28 -0.48
N GLY A 53 -3.32 -10.70 0.53
CA GLY A 53 -1.87 -10.48 0.56
C GLY A 53 -1.49 -9.07 0.17
N THR A 54 -0.20 -8.82 0.13
CA THR A 54 0.33 -7.50 -0.19
C THR A 54 1.28 -7.59 -1.37
N LEU A 55 1.33 -6.51 -2.15
CA LEU A 55 2.37 -6.27 -3.13
C LEU A 55 3.39 -5.34 -2.50
N ARG A 56 4.67 -5.51 -2.84
CA ARG A 56 5.73 -4.74 -2.21
C ARG A 56 6.67 -4.15 -3.23
N PHE A 57 6.90 -2.85 -3.12
CA PHE A 57 7.72 -2.09 -4.05
C PHE A 57 8.55 -1.06 -3.30
N THR A 58 9.67 -0.67 -3.91
CA THR A 58 10.41 0.48 -3.39
C THR A 58 9.65 1.77 -3.71
N GLY A 59 9.94 2.83 -2.97
CA GLY A 59 9.37 4.14 -3.26
C GLY A 59 9.71 4.61 -4.66
N ALA A 60 10.93 4.33 -5.12
CA ALA A 60 11.34 4.69 -6.47
C ALA A 60 10.46 4.01 -7.52
N GLU A 61 10.14 2.72 -7.31
CA GLU A 61 9.27 2.00 -8.24
C GLU A 61 7.86 2.56 -8.23
N LEU A 62 7.33 2.90 -7.07
CA LEU A 62 6.00 3.47 -6.96
C LEU A 62 5.92 4.85 -7.59
N ARG A 63 6.94 5.68 -7.40
CA ARG A 63 6.99 7.01 -8.04
C ARG A 63 7.10 6.88 -9.56
N ALA A 64 7.83 5.88 -10.04
CA ALA A 64 7.89 5.61 -11.48
C ALA A 64 6.52 5.19 -12.04
N ALA A 65 5.68 4.59 -11.22
CA ALA A 65 4.31 4.22 -11.60
C ALA A 65 3.33 5.39 -11.43
N GLY A 66 3.79 6.56 -11.04
CA GLY A 66 2.95 7.74 -10.89
C GLY A 66 2.40 7.98 -9.50
N MET A 67 2.79 7.19 -8.52
CA MET A 67 2.31 7.38 -7.15
C MET A 67 3.14 8.43 -6.41
N THR A 68 2.47 9.14 -5.51
CA THR A 68 3.13 10.11 -4.63
C THR A 68 3.41 9.42 -3.30
N VAL A 69 4.64 9.04 -3.09
CA VAL A 69 5.08 8.41 -1.83
C VAL A 69 6.41 8.98 -1.39
#